data_3576505f74d24e6cfa31a7821ff3c35c
#
_entry.id   3576505f74d24e6cfa31a7821ff3c35c
#
_cell.length_a   1.000
_cell.length_b   1.000
_cell.length_c   1.000
_cell.angle_alpha   90.00
_cell.angle_beta   90.00
_cell.angle_gamma   90.00
#
_symmetry.space_group_name_H-M   'P 1'
#
loop_
_entity.id
_entity.type
_entity.pdbx_description
1 polymer ?
#
loop_
_entity_poly.entity_id
_entity_poly.type
_entity_poly.pdbx_seq_one_letter_code
_entity_poly.pdbx_strand_id
1 'polypeptide(L)'
;MPASTCPSTGAVTGLRETLEFFSDPGFASKRFAAHGDVFETRLLAQRIVFIQGERAISDLLKQGADLEGWWPDSVRQLLGSRSLANRSGPAHKARRRVVGQLFSSGALSRYTPSIQALIEELITELQQSD
;
A
#
# COMPACT_ATOMS: atom_id res chain seq x y z
N MET A 1 12.34 -16.16 10.53
CA MET A 1 12.63 -17.19 9.50
C MET A 1 13.36 -16.52 8.37
N PRO A 2 14.43 -17.11 7.77
CA PRO A 2 15.04 -16.54 6.58
C PRO A 2 14.04 -16.54 5.43
N ALA A 3 13.99 -15.44 4.67
CA ALA A 3 13.16 -15.34 3.47
C ALA A 3 13.67 -16.36 2.43
N SER A 4 12.76 -17.13 1.85
CA SER A 4 13.10 -17.98 0.71
C SER A 4 13.42 -17.11 -0.49
N THR A 5 14.59 -17.29 -1.08
CA THR A 5 14.96 -16.58 -2.32
C THR A 5 14.28 -17.24 -3.51
N CYS A 6 13.49 -16.49 -4.26
CA CYS A 6 13.16 -16.87 -5.63
C CYS A 6 14.48 -17.00 -6.43
N PRO A 7 14.61 -17.95 -7.35
CA PRO A 7 15.84 -18.17 -8.12
C PRO A 7 16.06 -17.07 -9.17
N SER A 8 16.03 -15.80 -8.76
CA SER A 8 16.21 -14.63 -9.63
C SER A 8 17.55 -13.97 -9.37
N THR A 9 18.65 -14.70 -9.63
CA THR A 9 20.02 -14.22 -9.34
C THR A 9 20.68 -13.43 -10.48
N GLY A 10 20.04 -13.27 -11.63
CA GLY A 10 20.58 -12.58 -12.80
C GLY A 10 19.73 -11.40 -13.28
N ALA A 11 20.35 -10.44 -14.00
CA ALA A 11 19.64 -9.28 -14.59
C ALA A 11 18.52 -9.70 -15.56
N VAL A 12 18.70 -10.75 -16.34
CA VAL A 12 17.71 -11.30 -17.26
C VAL A 12 16.50 -11.86 -16.50
N THR A 13 16.74 -12.53 -15.38
CA THR A 13 15.67 -13.08 -14.54
C THR A 13 14.87 -11.97 -13.88
N GLY A 14 15.52 -10.90 -13.42
CA GLY A 14 14.84 -9.73 -12.85
C GLY A 14 13.95 -8.99 -13.86
N LEU A 15 14.35 -8.93 -15.14
CA LEU A 15 13.51 -8.35 -16.20
C LEU A 15 12.29 -9.22 -16.46
N ARG A 16 12.46 -10.53 -16.56
CA ARG A 16 11.35 -11.49 -16.71
C ARG A 16 10.37 -11.40 -15.54
N GLU A 17 10.85 -11.37 -14.31
CA GLU A 17 10.01 -11.22 -13.11
C GLU A 17 9.24 -9.90 -13.11
N THR A 18 9.88 -8.81 -13.56
CA THR A 18 9.23 -7.52 -13.69
C THR A 18 8.10 -7.55 -14.73
N LEU A 19 8.33 -8.16 -15.90
CA LEU A 19 7.29 -8.30 -16.92
C LEU A 19 6.14 -9.18 -16.43
N GLU A 20 6.45 -10.31 -15.78
CA GLU A 20 5.45 -11.20 -15.20
C GLU A 20 4.62 -10.51 -14.11
N PHE A 21 5.25 -9.71 -13.25
CA PHE A 21 4.58 -8.92 -12.21
C PHE A 21 3.53 -7.96 -12.78
N PHE A 22 3.84 -7.28 -13.90
CA PHE A 22 2.91 -6.33 -14.52
C PHE A 22 1.85 -7.00 -15.41
N SER A 23 2.11 -8.20 -15.93
CA SER A 23 1.20 -8.89 -16.85
C SER A 23 0.32 -9.95 -16.19
N ASP A 24 0.69 -10.48 -15.03
CA ASP A 24 -0.01 -11.54 -14.34
C ASP A 24 -0.56 -11.08 -12.98
N PRO A 25 -1.87 -10.84 -12.85
CA PRO A 25 -2.48 -10.50 -11.55
C PRO A 25 -2.27 -11.57 -10.46
N GLY A 26 -2.01 -12.82 -10.87
CA GLY A 26 -1.73 -13.94 -9.97
C GLY A 26 -0.26 -14.08 -9.55
N PHE A 27 0.62 -13.18 -9.97
CA PHE A 27 2.05 -13.27 -9.70
C PHE A 27 2.38 -13.56 -8.24
N ALA A 28 1.88 -12.72 -7.33
CA ALA A 28 2.17 -12.86 -5.90
C ALA A 28 1.63 -14.18 -5.33
N SER A 29 0.40 -14.55 -5.67
CA SER A 29 -0.24 -15.78 -5.18
C SER A 29 0.52 -17.03 -5.62
N LYS A 30 0.98 -17.07 -6.86
CA LYS A 30 1.80 -18.18 -7.39
C LYS A 30 3.14 -18.31 -6.66
N ARG A 31 3.78 -17.18 -6.37
CA ARG A 31 5.05 -17.14 -5.65
C ARG A 31 4.88 -17.53 -4.18
N PHE A 32 3.83 -17.08 -3.51
CA PHE A 32 3.51 -17.49 -2.15
C PHE A 32 3.24 -19.00 -2.06
N ALA A 33 2.51 -19.56 -3.01
CA ALA A 33 2.27 -21.01 -3.07
C ALA A 33 3.58 -21.81 -3.24
N ALA A 34 4.56 -21.29 -3.98
CA ALA A 34 5.83 -21.95 -4.24
C ALA A 34 6.89 -21.73 -3.14
N HIS A 35 6.90 -20.58 -2.49
CA HIS A 35 8.00 -20.14 -1.61
C HIS A 35 7.57 -19.89 -0.15
N GLY A 36 6.27 -19.95 0.16
CA GLY A 36 5.73 -19.67 1.51
C GLY A 36 5.43 -18.20 1.75
N ASP A 37 5.15 -17.86 3.01
CA ASP A 37 4.63 -16.54 3.42
C ASP A 37 5.59 -15.37 3.28
N VAL A 38 6.87 -15.64 3.03
CA VAL A 38 7.91 -14.61 2.85
C VAL A 38 8.83 -15.05 1.71
N PHE A 39 8.88 -14.25 0.64
CA PHE A 39 9.83 -14.48 -0.43
C PHE A 39 10.47 -13.19 -0.94
N GLU A 40 11.69 -13.31 -1.45
CA GLU A 40 12.43 -12.21 -2.06
C GLU A 40 12.45 -12.38 -3.59
N THR A 41 12.27 -11.28 -4.29
CA THR A 41 12.40 -11.20 -5.75
C THR A 41 13.06 -9.91 -6.20
N ARG A 42 13.37 -9.78 -7.49
CA ARG A 42 13.87 -8.55 -8.10
C ARG A 42 12.88 -7.99 -9.09
N LEU A 43 12.32 -6.81 -8.78
CA LEU A 43 11.45 -6.06 -9.67
C LEU A 43 12.07 -4.69 -9.96
N LEU A 44 12.09 -4.27 -11.22
CA LEU A 44 12.68 -2.99 -11.64
C LEU A 44 14.13 -2.80 -11.14
N ALA A 45 14.93 -3.87 -11.18
CA ALA A 45 16.29 -3.94 -10.66
C ALA A 45 16.44 -3.76 -9.13
N GLN A 46 15.35 -3.67 -8.38
CA GLN A 46 15.36 -3.55 -6.93
C GLN A 46 15.02 -4.89 -6.25
N ARG A 47 15.64 -5.12 -5.09
CA ARG A 47 15.28 -6.24 -4.22
C ARG A 47 13.97 -5.90 -3.50
N ILE A 48 12.97 -6.76 -3.66
CA ILE A 48 11.66 -6.62 -3.02
C ILE A 48 11.34 -7.90 -2.27
N VAL A 49 10.87 -7.77 -1.04
CA VAL A 49 10.39 -8.86 -0.22
C VAL A 49 8.86 -8.77 -0.14
N PHE A 50 8.20 -9.82 -0.56
CA PHE A 50 6.76 -9.98 -0.39
C PHE A 50 6.48 -10.76 0.88
N ILE A 51 5.48 -10.30 1.62
CA ILE A 51 5.09 -10.86 2.92
C ILE A 51 3.58 -11.04 2.94
N GLN A 52 3.12 -12.22 3.38
CA GLN A 52 1.71 -12.49 3.65
C GLN A 52 1.52 -13.22 4.97
N GLY A 53 0.27 -13.31 5.42
CA GLY A 53 -0.11 -14.02 6.63
C GLY A 53 0.08 -13.20 7.90
N GLU A 54 -0.82 -13.43 8.86
CA GLU A 54 -0.90 -12.66 10.10
C GLU A 54 0.42 -12.67 10.89
N ARG A 55 1.05 -13.84 10.99
CA ARG A 55 2.30 -14.00 11.75
C ARG A 55 3.45 -13.18 11.17
N ALA A 56 3.69 -13.30 9.87
CA ALA A 56 4.80 -12.60 9.21
C ALA A 56 4.59 -11.08 9.23
N ILE A 57 3.36 -10.62 8.99
CA ILE A 57 2.99 -9.21 9.08
C ILE A 57 3.12 -8.69 10.52
N SER A 58 2.63 -9.44 11.52
CA SER A 58 2.77 -9.05 12.92
C SER A 58 4.22 -8.92 13.35
N ASP A 59 5.07 -9.87 12.95
CA ASP A 59 6.50 -9.84 13.29
C ASP A 59 7.22 -8.65 12.62
N LEU A 60 6.87 -8.30 11.38
CA LEU A 60 7.36 -7.09 10.72
C LEU A 60 6.92 -5.82 11.46
N LEU A 61 5.64 -5.71 11.83
CA LEU A 61 5.10 -4.53 12.51
C LEU A 61 5.66 -4.31 13.92
N LYS A 62 6.08 -5.37 14.60
CA LYS A 62 6.80 -5.26 15.90
C LYS A 62 8.14 -4.55 15.77
N GLN A 63 8.77 -4.59 14.58
CA GLN A 63 10.02 -3.89 14.27
C GLN A 63 9.81 -2.42 13.86
N GLY A 64 8.62 -1.89 14.06
CA GLY A 64 8.09 -0.64 13.49
C GLY A 64 8.93 0.63 13.64
N ALA A 65 9.96 0.67 14.51
CA ALA A 65 10.89 1.81 14.60
C ALA A 65 11.81 1.91 13.39
N ASP A 66 12.07 0.80 12.71
CA ASP A 66 13.03 0.67 11.61
C ASP A 66 12.34 0.63 10.23
N LEU A 67 11.01 0.77 10.21
CA LEU A 67 10.22 0.77 8.98
C LEU A 67 10.00 2.20 8.46
N GLU A 68 10.46 2.45 7.25
CA GLU A 68 10.18 3.68 6.53
C GLU A 68 9.25 3.41 5.34
N GLY A 69 8.28 4.33 5.14
CA GLY A 69 7.45 4.31 3.94
C GLY A 69 8.30 4.64 2.71
N TRP A 70 8.23 3.81 1.67
CA TRP A 70 8.92 4.05 0.42
C TRP A 70 7.94 4.38 -0.71
N TRP A 71 8.29 5.40 -1.46
CA TRP A 71 7.60 5.80 -2.68
C TRP A 71 8.61 6.14 -3.77
N PRO A 72 8.35 5.84 -5.05
CA PRO A 72 9.14 6.35 -6.15
C PRO A 72 9.29 7.87 -6.11
N ASP A 73 10.42 8.40 -6.55
CA ASP A 73 10.69 9.83 -6.50
C ASP A 73 9.64 10.68 -7.23
N SER A 74 9.11 10.20 -8.35
CA SER A 74 8.00 10.84 -9.06
C SER A 74 6.73 10.96 -8.19
N VAL A 75 6.39 9.93 -7.43
CA VAL A 75 5.24 9.95 -6.50
C VAL A 75 5.53 10.88 -5.32
N ARG A 76 6.76 10.84 -4.79
CA ARG A 76 7.18 11.75 -3.70
C ARG A 76 7.09 13.21 -4.09
N GLN A 77 7.50 13.55 -5.33
CA GLN A 77 7.40 14.90 -5.87
C GLN A 77 5.94 15.31 -6.06
N LEU A 78 5.10 14.44 -6.63
CA LEU A 78 3.68 14.68 -6.82
C LEU A 78 2.94 14.94 -5.50
N LEU A 79 3.19 14.14 -4.48
CA LEU A 79 2.56 14.27 -3.17
C LEU A 79 3.10 15.45 -2.36
N GLY A 80 4.29 15.94 -2.67
CA GLY A 80 4.96 17.04 -1.98
C GLY A 80 5.53 16.66 -0.61
N SER A 81 6.50 17.45 -0.15
CA SER A 81 7.25 17.19 1.11
C SER A 81 6.39 17.28 2.38
N ARG A 82 5.22 17.91 2.30
CA ARG A 82 4.30 18.06 3.45
C ARG A 82 3.26 16.95 3.54
N SER A 83 3.18 16.08 2.56
CA SER A 83 2.26 14.95 2.56
C SER A 83 2.51 14.01 3.74
N LEU A 84 1.44 13.43 4.28
CA LEU A 84 1.53 12.41 5.32
C LEU A 84 2.29 11.18 4.82
N ALA A 85 2.09 10.80 3.56
CA ALA A 85 2.72 9.65 2.93
C ALA A 85 4.26 9.79 2.79
N ASN A 86 4.77 11.03 2.72
CA ASN A 86 6.20 11.32 2.58
C ASN A 86 6.91 11.54 3.93
N ARG A 87 6.26 11.26 5.04
CA ARG A 87 6.80 11.46 6.38
C ARG A 87 6.93 10.15 7.12
N SER A 88 7.96 10.04 7.95
CA SER A 88 8.22 8.90 8.84
C SER A 88 8.41 9.38 10.29
N GLY A 89 8.47 8.45 11.22
CA GLY A 89 8.80 8.70 12.61
C GLY A 89 7.83 9.64 13.37
N PRO A 90 8.35 10.47 14.28
CA PRO A 90 7.52 11.32 15.14
C PRO A 90 6.67 12.34 14.36
N ALA A 91 7.23 12.90 13.27
CA ALA A 91 6.52 13.87 12.43
C ALA A 91 5.30 13.25 11.72
N HIS A 92 5.42 12.00 11.26
CA HIS A 92 4.31 11.23 10.72
C HIS A 92 3.24 11.00 11.80
N LYS A 93 3.64 10.51 12.99
CA LYS A 93 2.73 10.20 14.11
C LYS A 93 1.95 11.45 14.55
N ALA A 94 2.63 12.59 14.68
CA ALA A 94 1.99 13.85 15.07
C ALA A 94 0.94 14.27 14.04
N ARG A 95 1.29 14.27 12.75
CA ARG A 95 0.37 14.67 11.69
C ARG A 95 -0.79 13.68 11.53
N ARG A 96 -0.53 12.37 11.60
CA ARG A 96 -1.57 11.33 11.56
C ARG A 96 -2.58 11.49 12.69
N ARG A 97 -2.16 11.91 13.89
CA ARG A 97 -3.08 12.20 15.01
C ARG A 97 -4.05 13.32 14.66
N VAL A 98 -3.56 14.42 14.08
CA VAL A 98 -4.40 15.55 13.66
C VAL A 98 -5.38 15.15 12.57
N VAL A 99 -4.87 14.50 11.51
CA VAL A 99 -5.71 14.04 10.39
C VAL A 99 -6.73 12.99 10.87
N GLY A 100 -6.33 12.11 11.79
CA GLY A 100 -7.20 11.07 12.35
C GLY A 100 -8.42 11.63 13.09
N GLN A 101 -8.34 12.85 13.63
CA GLN A 101 -9.50 13.51 14.27
C GLN A 101 -10.64 13.78 13.29
N LEU A 102 -10.32 13.99 12.00
CA LEU A 102 -11.31 14.18 10.93
C LEU A 102 -12.11 12.90 10.62
N PHE A 103 -11.60 11.75 11.03
CA PHE A 103 -12.21 10.42 10.85
C PHE A 103 -12.71 9.82 12.17
N SER A 104 -12.81 10.63 13.22
CA SER A 104 -13.44 10.20 14.48
C SER A 104 -14.92 9.93 14.29
N SER A 105 -15.53 9.06 15.11
CA SER A 105 -16.96 8.75 15.03
C SER A 105 -17.82 10.01 15.09
N GLY A 106 -17.47 10.98 15.94
CA GLY A 106 -18.19 12.25 16.01
C GLY A 106 -18.00 13.15 14.78
N ALA A 107 -16.87 13.10 14.09
CA ALA A 107 -16.67 13.79 12.82
C ALA A 107 -17.47 13.13 11.70
N LEU A 108 -17.40 11.80 11.60
CA LEU A 108 -18.15 11.02 10.61
C LEU A 108 -19.66 11.23 10.75
N SER A 109 -20.20 11.20 11.98
CA SER A 109 -21.64 11.47 12.21
C SER A 109 -22.07 12.85 11.73
N ARG A 110 -21.18 13.85 11.76
CA ARG A 110 -21.48 15.18 11.21
C ARG A 110 -21.46 15.25 9.69
N TYR A 111 -20.64 14.42 9.04
CA TYR A 111 -20.54 14.39 7.57
C TYR A 111 -21.64 13.53 6.94
N THR A 112 -22.10 12.50 7.61
CA THR A 112 -23.06 11.53 7.08
C THR A 112 -24.32 12.17 6.47
N PRO A 113 -25.01 13.13 7.12
CA PRO A 113 -26.18 13.77 6.52
C PRO A 113 -25.88 14.50 5.20
N SER A 114 -24.73 15.21 5.14
CA SER A 114 -24.33 15.91 3.91
C SER A 114 -23.98 14.95 2.77
N ILE A 115 -23.34 13.84 3.09
CA ILE A 115 -23.03 12.79 2.11
C ILE A 115 -24.31 12.13 1.60
N GLN A 116 -25.27 11.84 2.46
CA GLN A 116 -26.56 11.29 2.08
C GLN A 116 -27.33 12.23 1.16
N ALA A 117 -27.43 13.52 1.52
CA ALA A 117 -28.09 14.52 0.69
C ALA A 117 -27.46 14.62 -0.71
N LEU A 118 -26.14 14.62 -0.81
CA LEU A 118 -25.42 14.64 -2.09
C LEU A 118 -25.71 13.38 -2.93
N ILE A 119 -25.75 12.21 -2.31
CA ILE A 119 -26.07 10.96 -2.99
C ILE A 119 -27.50 10.98 -3.54
N GLU A 120 -28.46 11.46 -2.76
CA GLU A 120 -29.87 11.59 -3.17
C GLU A 120 -30.03 12.55 -4.35
N GLU A 121 -29.32 13.69 -4.32
CA GLU A 121 -29.27 14.65 -5.42
C GLU A 121 -28.72 14.00 -6.70
N LEU A 122 -27.56 13.35 -6.63
CA LEU A 122 -26.95 12.68 -7.78
C LEU A 122 -27.83 11.54 -8.35
N ILE A 123 -28.50 10.77 -7.50
CA ILE A 123 -29.43 9.73 -7.96
C ILE A 123 -30.60 10.36 -8.72
N THR A 124 -31.13 11.47 -8.21
CA THR A 124 -32.23 12.19 -8.86
C THR A 124 -31.82 12.75 -10.22
N GLU A 125 -30.62 13.34 -10.32
CA GLU A 125 -30.08 13.82 -11.59
C GLU A 125 -29.89 12.69 -12.62
N LEU A 126 -29.37 11.55 -12.20
CA LEU A 126 -29.20 10.37 -13.06
C LEU A 126 -30.55 9.86 -13.59
N GLN A 127 -31.59 9.81 -12.75
CA GLN A 127 -32.94 9.38 -13.15
C GLN A 127 -33.62 10.34 -14.13
N GLN A 128 -33.21 11.61 -14.15
CA GLN A 128 -33.74 12.61 -15.07
C GLN A 128 -32.99 12.69 -16.41
N SER A 129 -31.84 12.02 -16.49
CA SER A 129 -30.96 12.04 -17.66
C SER A 129 -31.23 10.91 -18.66
N ASP A 130 -32.11 9.95 -18.31
CA ASP A 130 -32.64 8.89 -19.17
C ASP A 130 -33.99 9.30 -19.78
#